data_2ba8724affaf469127318e6c8d982166
#
_entry.id   2ba8724affaf469127318e6c8d982166
#
_cell.length_a   1.000
_cell.length_b   1.000
_cell.length_c   1.000
_cell.angle_alpha   90.00
_cell.angle_beta   90.00
_cell.angle_gamma   90.00
#
_symmetry.space_group_name_H-M   'P 1'
#
loop_
_entity.id
_entity.type
_entity.pdbx_description
1 polymer ?
#
loop_
_entity_poly.entity_id
_entity_poly.type
_entity_poly.pdbx_seq_one_letter_code
_entity_poly.pdbx_strand_id
1 'polypeptide(L)'
;SVFVMRKHIKGIEASPGVAIGKVFLYKEVEVVLSENKITDAKAEIERLLSGQKETRTQLELIREKTRKKLGDEKALIFDGHITLLEDEDLVEEVKLKIEDDKKSAELALNEGIEEYCEMIANLDDEYLRERVADLRDISKRWINNILGISVVDLGNLPANTVILARDLTPSDTAQMDLDNVQGFVTEIGGKTAHSAIMARSLEVP
;
A
#
# COMPACT_ATOMS: atom_id res chain seq x y z
N SER A 1 14.17 -38.30 12.56
CA SER A 1 12.99 -37.85 13.31
C SER A 1 12.62 -36.44 12.87
N VAL A 2 11.41 -36.28 12.36
CA VAL A 2 10.87 -34.95 12.01
C VAL A 2 10.39 -34.31 13.31
N PHE A 3 11.07 -33.24 13.74
CA PHE A 3 10.60 -32.44 14.87
C PHE A 3 9.44 -31.56 14.39
N VAL A 4 8.22 -31.88 14.81
CA VAL A 4 7.05 -31.04 14.60
C VAL A 4 6.97 -30.04 15.77
N MET A 5 7.32 -28.79 15.52
CA MET A 5 7.10 -27.72 16.50
C MET A 5 5.66 -27.18 16.37
N ARG A 6 4.96 -27.14 17.51
CA ARG A 6 3.67 -26.45 17.60
C ARG A 6 3.84 -25.15 18.37
N LYS A 7 3.31 -24.08 17.83
CA LYS A 7 3.29 -22.78 18.48
C LYS A 7 1.87 -22.23 18.48
N HIS A 8 1.44 -21.77 19.65
CA HIS A 8 0.14 -21.11 19.80
C HIS A 8 0.35 -19.62 20.02
N ILE A 9 -0.35 -18.82 19.23
CA ILE A 9 -0.34 -17.37 19.34
C ILE A 9 -1.78 -16.92 19.56
N LYS A 10 -1.99 -16.14 20.62
CA LYS A 10 -3.29 -15.57 20.92
C LYS A 10 -3.42 -14.22 20.21
N GLY A 11 -4.53 -14.03 19.50
CA GLY A 11 -4.81 -12.81 18.76
C GLY A 11 -6.22 -12.29 19.06
N ILE A 12 -6.59 -11.25 18.33
CA ILE A 12 -7.92 -10.66 18.34
C ILE A 12 -8.65 -11.11 17.10
N GLU A 13 -9.84 -11.67 17.27
CA GLU A 13 -10.70 -11.98 16.14
C GLU A 13 -11.20 -10.70 15.48
N ALA A 14 -10.72 -10.44 14.27
CA ALA A 14 -11.11 -9.26 13.49
C ALA A 14 -12.22 -9.57 12.49
N SER A 15 -12.27 -10.83 12.04
CA SER A 15 -13.32 -11.37 11.17
C SER A 15 -13.60 -12.80 11.61
N PRO A 16 -14.87 -13.24 11.70
CA PRO A 16 -15.18 -14.56 12.19
C PRO A 16 -14.79 -15.66 11.21
N GLY A 17 -14.48 -16.84 11.76
CA GLY A 17 -14.19 -18.02 10.99
C GLY A 17 -12.91 -18.74 11.40
N VAL A 18 -12.66 -19.85 10.74
CA VAL A 18 -11.46 -20.65 10.91
C VAL A 18 -10.86 -20.95 9.53
N ALA A 19 -9.59 -20.74 9.39
CA ALA A 19 -8.86 -21.05 8.17
C ALA A 19 -7.68 -21.97 8.49
N ILE A 20 -7.40 -22.88 7.56
CA ILE A 20 -6.24 -23.78 7.61
C ILE A 20 -5.52 -23.69 6.28
N GLY A 21 -4.23 -23.42 6.32
CA GLY A 21 -3.45 -23.29 5.09
C GLY A 21 -1.96 -23.16 5.38
N LYS A 22 -1.18 -23.05 4.31
CA LYS A 22 0.24 -22.77 4.41
C LYS A 22 0.46 -21.28 4.62
N VAL A 23 1.33 -20.95 5.57
CA VAL A 23 1.68 -19.57 5.85
C VAL A 23 2.54 -18.99 4.74
N PHE A 24 2.13 -17.85 4.23
CA PHE A 24 2.93 -16.97 3.40
C PHE A 24 3.27 -15.71 4.20
N LEU A 25 4.54 -15.49 4.45
CA LEU A 25 5.00 -14.32 5.18
C LEU A 25 5.16 -13.15 4.19
N TYR A 26 4.23 -12.21 4.26
CA TYR A 26 4.26 -11.00 3.45
C TYR A 26 5.06 -9.92 4.15
N LYS A 27 6.27 -9.67 3.64
CA LYS A 27 7.17 -8.63 4.16
C LYS A 27 7.17 -7.44 3.22
N GLU A 28 7.19 -6.25 3.81
CA GLU A 28 7.49 -5.05 3.06
C GLU A 28 8.92 -5.11 2.55
N VAL A 29 9.12 -4.68 1.30
CA VAL A 29 10.46 -4.51 0.75
C VAL A 29 11.07 -3.27 1.40
N GLU A 30 12.21 -3.41 2.06
CA GLU A 30 12.97 -2.25 2.52
C GLU A 30 13.49 -1.48 1.31
N VAL A 31 13.12 -0.22 1.23
CA VAL A 31 13.51 0.68 0.16
C VAL A 31 14.60 1.60 0.68
N VAL A 32 15.76 1.57 0.03
CA VAL A 32 16.84 2.52 0.31
C VAL A 32 16.64 3.72 -0.62
N LEU A 33 16.40 4.88 0.00
CA LEU A 33 16.29 6.15 -0.72
C LEU A 33 17.69 6.74 -0.91
N SER A 34 18.05 7.03 -2.17
CA SER A 34 19.35 7.62 -2.45
C SER A 34 19.44 9.04 -1.91
N GLU A 35 20.41 9.29 -1.03
CA GLU A 35 20.75 10.61 -0.49
C GLU A 35 21.83 11.32 -1.31
N ASN A 36 22.35 10.69 -2.35
CA ASN A 36 23.34 11.29 -3.23
C ASN A 36 22.71 12.45 -4.00
N LYS A 37 23.46 13.55 -4.14
CA LYS A 37 23.06 14.68 -4.97
C LYS A 37 22.98 14.26 -6.42
N ILE A 38 21.93 14.66 -7.11
CA ILE A 38 21.74 14.39 -8.52
C ILE A 38 22.42 15.44 -9.39
N THR A 39 22.69 15.08 -10.63
CA THR A 39 23.32 15.98 -11.63
C THR A 39 22.36 16.36 -12.75
N ASP A 40 21.32 15.57 -12.97
CA ASP A 40 20.34 15.77 -14.05
C ASP A 40 18.92 15.82 -13.47
N ALA A 41 18.48 17.02 -13.11
CA ALA A 41 17.16 17.25 -12.56
C ALA A 41 16.02 16.87 -13.52
N LYS A 42 16.23 17.09 -14.81
CA LYS A 42 15.23 16.75 -15.83
C LYS A 42 14.99 15.23 -15.90
N ALA A 43 16.05 14.46 -15.86
CA ALA A 43 15.95 13.00 -15.82
C ALA A 43 15.24 12.51 -14.57
N GLU A 44 15.51 13.12 -13.41
CA GLU A 44 14.83 12.79 -12.16
C GLU A 44 13.34 13.13 -12.19
N ILE A 45 12.97 14.25 -12.78
CA ILE A 45 11.56 14.63 -12.96
C ILE A 45 10.85 13.62 -13.90
N GLU A 46 11.52 13.20 -14.97
CA GLU A 46 10.98 12.16 -15.86
C GLU A 46 10.74 10.83 -15.11
N ARG A 47 11.64 10.44 -14.21
CA ARG A 47 11.48 9.27 -13.34
C ARG A 47 10.27 9.43 -12.41
N LEU A 48 10.11 10.59 -11.81
CA LEU A 48 8.96 10.91 -10.96
C LEU A 48 7.65 10.75 -11.72
N LEU A 49 7.53 11.38 -12.89
CA LEU A 49 6.32 11.38 -13.69
C LEU A 49 6.02 10.02 -14.34
N SER A 50 7.04 9.29 -14.75
CA SER A 50 6.89 7.92 -15.24
C SER A 50 6.38 6.98 -14.16
N GLY A 51 6.91 7.07 -12.95
CA GLY A 51 6.43 6.32 -11.78
C GLY A 51 5.00 6.68 -11.41
N GLN A 52 4.63 7.96 -11.49
CA GLN A 52 3.27 8.42 -11.27
C GLN A 52 2.27 7.79 -12.26
N LYS A 53 2.64 7.80 -13.54
CA LYS A 53 1.80 7.22 -14.60
C LYS A 53 1.59 5.73 -14.41
N GLU A 54 2.63 4.99 -14.07
CA GLU A 54 2.56 3.56 -13.79
C GLU A 54 1.70 3.28 -12.56
N THR A 55 1.86 4.08 -11.51
CA THR A 55 1.04 4.00 -10.29
C THR A 55 -0.43 4.21 -10.61
N ARG A 56 -0.76 5.22 -11.41
CA ARG A 56 -2.13 5.45 -11.87
C ARG A 56 -2.71 4.24 -12.58
N THR A 57 -1.97 3.67 -13.52
CA THR A 57 -2.40 2.48 -14.26
C THR A 57 -2.69 1.31 -13.31
N GLN A 58 -1.82 1.09 -12.34
CA GLN A 58 -2.01 0.05 -11.33
C GLN A 58 -3.24 0.30 -10.47
N LEU A 59 -3.46 1.53 -10.03
CA LEU A 59 -4.64 1.90 -9.22
C LEU A 59 -5.95 1.76 -10.02
N GLU A 60 -5.95 2.09 -11.29
CA GLU A 60 -7.11 1.87 -12.17
C GLU A 60 -7.47 0.39 -12.30
N LEU A 61 -6.46 -0.47 -12.43
CA LEU A 61 -6.66 -1.93 -12.46
C LEU A 61 -7.19 -2.46 -11.13
N ILE A 62 -6.67 -1.99 -10.01
CA ILE A 62 -7.12 -2.36 -8.66
C ILE A 62 -8.55 -1.89 -8.46
N ARG A 63 -8.88 -0.67 -8.87
CA ARG A 63 -10.24 -0.13 -8.83
C ARG A 63 -11.22 -1.03 -9.57
N GLU A 64 -10.88 -1.44 -10.78
CA GLU A 64 -11.74 -2.30 -11.60
C GLU A 64 -11.93 -3.69 -10.99
N LYS A 65 -10.88 -4.30 -10.45
CA LYS A 65 -10.97 -5.56 -9.71
C LYS A 65 -11.88 -5.43 -8.48
N THR A 66 -11.72 -4.36 -7.73
CA THR A 66 -12.52 -4.08 -6.52
C THR A 66 -13.98 -3.88 -6.89
N ARG A 67 -14.25 -3.13 -7.95
CA ARG A 67 -15.61 -2.90 -8.45
C ARG A 67 -16.31 -4.21 -8.78
N LYS A 68 -15.64 -5.12 -9.47
CA LYS A 68 -16.19 -6.42 -9.86
C LYS A 68 -16.45 -7.34 -8.66
N LYS A 69 -15.57 -7.32 -7.65
CA LYS A 69 -15.68 -8.18 -6.47
C LYS A 69 -16.57 -7.63 -5.38
N LEU A 70 -16.55 -6.32 -5.16
CA LEU A 70 -17.14 -5.65 -3.99
C LEU A 70 -18.15 -4.55 -4.32
N GLY A 71 -18.27 -4.20 -5.60
CA GLY A 71 -19.18 -3.17 -6.08
C GLY A 71 -18.59 -1.76 -6.15
N ASP A 72 -19.38 -0.84 -6.69
CA ASP A 72 -18.93 0.53 -7.00
C ASP A 72 -18.54 1.33 -5.75
N GLU A 73 -19.28 1.16 -4.66
CA GLU A 73 -19.03 1.90 -3.41
C GLU A 73 -17.63 1.63 -2.85
N LYS A 74 -17.24 0.37 -2.80
CA LYS A 74 -15.90 -0.04 -2.32
C LYS A 74 -14.78 0.41 -3.27
N ALA A 75 -15.06 0.48 -4.56
CA ALA A 75 -14.11 0.94 -5.57
C ALA A 75 -13.81 2.44 -5.50
N LEU A 76 -14.71 3.25 -4.92
CA LEU A 76 -14.54 4.71 -4.81
C LEU A 76 -13.28 5.12 -4.02
N ILE A 77 -12.79 4.29 -3.11
CA ILE A 77 -11.55 4.59 -2.39
C ILE A 77 -10.37 4.79 -3.36
N PHE A 78 -10.34 4.02 -4.45
CA PHE A 78 -9.25 4.12 -5.43
C PHE A 78 -9.40 5.34 -6.34
N ASP A 79 -10.60 5.87 -6.53
CA ASP A 79 -10.79 7.20 -7.16
C ASP A 79 -10.16 8.29 -6.29
N GLY A 80 -10.36 8.21 -4.98
CA GLY A 80 -9.69 9.08 -4.01
C GLY A 80 -8.16 8.97 -4.06
N HIS A 81 -7.64 7.76 -4.16
CA HIS A 81 -6.20 7.51 -4.31
C HIS A 81 -5.63 8.14 -5.59
N ILE A 82 -6.32 8.00 -6.71
CA ILE A 82 -5.91 8.60 -7.99
C ILE A 82 -5.92 10.13 -7.88
N THR A 83 -6.92 10.71 -7.24
CA THR A 83 -6.99 12.16 -7.02
C THR A 83 -5.80 12.66 -6.19
N LEU A 84 -5.44 11.95 -5.12
CA LEU A 84 -4.26 12.29 -4.31
C LEU A 84 -2.95 12.13 -5.09
N LEU A 85 -2.83 11.07 -5.89
CA LEU A 85 -1.67 10.82 -6.74
C LEU A 85 -1.42 11.95 -7.72
N GLU A 86 -2.47 12.59 -8.21
CA GLU A 86 -2.43 13.64 -9.24
C GLU A 86 -2.54 15.06 -8.68
N ASP A 87 -2.39 15.22 -7.37
CA ASP A 87 -2.38 16.53 -6.74
C ASP A 87 -1.23 17.38 -7.29
N GLU A 88 -1.59 18.45 -8.00
CA GLU A 88 -0.62 19.31 -8.69
C GLU A 88 0.31 20.04 -7.72
N ASP A 89 -0.19 20.46 -6.56
CA ASP A 89 0.60 21.15 -5.55
C ASP A 89 1.68 20.23 -4.96
N LEU A 90 1.32 18.98 -4.68
CA LEU A 90 2.28 17.97 -4.22
C LEU A 90 3.36 17.71 -5.27
N VAL A 91 2.96 17.53 -6.52
CA VAL A 91 3.90 17.25 -7.62
C VAL A 91 4.86 18.44 -7.82
N GLU A 92 4.35 19.68 -7.80
CA GLU A 92 5.20 20.87 -7.94
C GLU A 92 6.19 21.02 -6.78
N GLU A 93 5.79 20.75 -5.55
CA GLU A 93 6.72 20.78 -4.40
C GLU A 93 7.82 19.73 -4.53
N VAL A 94 7.48 18.53 -4.98
CA VAL A 94 8.46 17.47 -5.21
C VAL A 94 9.42 17.86 -6.33
N LYS A 95 8.94 18.44 -7.42
CA LYS A 95 9.78 18.96 -8.51
C LYS A 95 10.76 20.01 -8.01
N LEU A 96 10.32 20.92 -7.16
CA LEU A 96 11.20 21.96 -6.57
C LEU A 96 12.31 21.33 -5.72
N LYS A 97 12.02 20.30 -4.95
CA LYS A 97 13.05 19.58 -4.18
C LYS A 97 14.08 18.91 -5.09
N ILE A 98 13.66 18.40 -6.23
CA ILE A 98 14.58 17.85 -7.23
C ILE A 98 15.44 18.93 -7.85
N GLU A 99 14.86 20.02 -8.29
CA GLU A 99 15.56 21.11 -9.01
C GLU A 99 16.45 21.93 -8.08
N ASP A 100 15.94 22.37 -6.94
CA ASP A 100 16.62 23.30 -6.05
C ASP A 100 17.56 22.59 -5.07
N ASP A 101 17.11 21.48 -4.47
CA ASP A 101 17.85 20.76 -3.46
C ASP A 101 18.68 19.61 -4.03
N LYS A 102 18.59 19.37 -5.33
CA LYS A 102 19.32 18.29 -6.03
C LYS A 102 19.08 16.90 -5.42
N LYS A 103 17.85 16.62 -5.02
CA LYS A 103 17.44 15.33 -4.48
C LYS A 103 17.00 14.39 -5.57
N SER A 104 17.22 13.08 -5.35
CA SER A 104 16.66 12.04 -6.22
C SER A 104 15.13 12.09 -6.21
N ALA A 105 14.50 11.58 -7.26
CA ALA A 105 13.05 11.54 -7.37
C ALA A 105 12.41 10.81 -6.17
N GLU A 106 12.95 9.65 -5.80
CA GLU A 106 12.47 8.84 -4.67
C GLU A 106 12.60 9.56 -3.32
N LEU A 107 13.73 10.21 -3.08
CA LEU A 107 13.95 10.96 -1.84
C LEU A 107 13.05 12.20 -1.79
N ALA A 108 12.99 12.97 -2.86
CA ALA A 108 12.15 14.18 -2.96
C ALA A 108 10.67 13.83 -2.77
N LEU A 109 10.20 12.75 -3.36
CA LEU A 109 8.83 12.28 -3.20
C LEU A 109 8.54 11.88 -1.75
N ASN A 110 9.42 11.08 -1.15
CA ASN A 110 9.25 10.65 0.25
C ASN A 110 9.19 11.84 1.21
N GLU A 111 10.09 12.81 1.06
CA GLU A 111 10.10 14.00 1.89
C GLU A 111 8.84 14.86 1.69
N GLY A 112 8.41 15.06 0.45
CA GLY A 112 7.21 15.83 0.14
C GLY A 112 5.95 15.19 0.73
N ILE A 113 5.84 13.89 0.67
CA ILE A 113 4.75 13.13 1.27
C ILE A 113 4.78 13.23 2.79
N GLU A 114 5.93 13.05 3.42
CA GLU A 114 6.04 13.13 4.89
C GLU A 114 5.74 14.54 5.41
N GLU A 115 6.18 15.58 4.74
CA GLU A 115 5.83 16.97 5.08
C GLU A 115 4.31 17.20 4.99
N TYR A 116 3.68 16.70 3.95
CA TYR A 116 2.24 16.79 3.79
C TYR A 116 1.49 16.02 4.89
N CYS A 117 1.94 14.82 5.21
CA CYS A 117 1.38 14.01 6.28
C CYS A 117 1.51 14.67 7.66
N GLU A 118 2.66 15.28 7.96
CA GLU A 118 2.86 16.01 9.20
C GLU A 118 1.92 17.22 9.32
N MET A 119 1.74 17.96 8.23
CA MET A 119 0.80 19.08 8.18
C MET A 119 -0.63 18.64 8.49
N ILE A 120 -1.08 17.55 7.88
CA ILE A 120 -2.42 16.99 8.10
C ILE A 120 -2.57 16.41 9.51
N ALA A 121 -1.55 15.73 10.02
CA ALA A 121 -1.58 15.09 11.35
C ALA A 121 -1.79 16.09 12.49
N ASN A 122 -1.38 17.37 12.28
CA ASN A 122 -1.59 18.45 13.24
C ASN A 122 -3.01 19.03 13.22
N LEU A 123 -3.83 18.64 12.25
CA LEU A 123 -5.23 19.02 12.18
C LEU A 123 -6.08 17.99 12.97
N ASP A 124 -6.98 18.49 13.81
CA ASP A 124 -7.85 17.64 14.61
C ASP A 124 -9.10 17.22 13.80
N ASP A 125 -8.87 16.49 12.73
CA ASP A 125 -9.91 16.01 11.82
C ASP A 125 -9.64 14.54 11.46
N GLU A 126 -10.51 13.64 11.89
CA GLU A 126 -10.38 12.20 11.65
C GLU A 126 -10.41 11.84 10.16
N TYR A 127 -11.23 12.52 9.38
CA TYR A 127 -11.27 12.33 7.93
C TYR A 127 -9.92 12.62 7.26
N LEU A 128 -9.23 13.68 7.68
CA LEU A 128 -7.91 14.02 7.16
C LEU A 128 -6.84 13.03 7.62
N ARG A 129 -6.97 12.44 8.80
CA ARG A 129 -6.04 11.39 9.26
C ARG A 129 -6.12 10.12 8.43
N GLU A 130 -7.31 9.74 7.98
CA GLU A 130 -7.49 8.61 7.06
C GLU A 130 -6.78 8.87 5.72
N ARG A 131 -6.78 10.11 5.26
CA ARG A 131 -6.07 10.50 4.03
C ARG A 131 -4.55 10.36 4.17
N VAL A 132 -3.99 10.49 5.36
CA VAL A 132 -2.56 10.24 5.61
C VAL A 132 -2.20 8.78 5.30
N ALA A 133 -3.00 7.83 5.76
CA ALA A 133 -2.79 6.41 5.47
C ALA A 133 -2.87 6.12 3.97
N ASP A 134 -3.85 6.70 3.28
CA ASP A 134 -4.03 6.57 1.84
C ASP A 134 -2.83 7.15 1.09
N LEU A 135 -2.38 8.32 1.49
CA LEU A 135 -1.25 8.98 0.85
C LEU A 135 0.06 8.20 1.03
N ARG A 136 0.27 7.58 2.19
CA ARG A 136 1.42 6.70 2.43
C ARG A 136 1.37 5.42 1.60
N ASP A 137 0.20 4.83 1.42
CA ASP A 137 0.00 3.67 0.55
C ASP A 137 0.34 4.03 -0.91
N ILE A 138 -0.15 5.14 -1.41
CA ILE A 138 0.13 5.65 -2.74
C ILE A 138 1.62 5.94 -2.92
N SER A 139 2.22 6.62 -1.96
CA SER A 139 3.65 6.97 -1.98
C SER A 139 4.54 5.74 -2.09
N LYS A 140 4.26 4.72 -1.31
CA LYS A 140 4.99 3.46 -1.32
C LYS A 140 4.96 2.80 -2.71
N ARG A 141 3.80 2.73 -3.32
CA ARG A 141 3.64 2.20 -4.68
C ARG A 141 4.39 3.05 -5.70
N TRP A 142 4.26 4.35 -5.61
CA TRP A 142 4.92 5.30 -6.51
C TRP A 142 6.45 5.21 -6.42
N ILE A 143 7.00 5.18 -5.21
CA ILE A 143 8.45 5.01 -4.99
C ILE A 143 8.93 3.67 -5.54
N ASN A 144 8.21 2.58 -5.30
CA ASN A 144 8.54 1.28 -5.87
C ASN A 144 8.59 1.32 -7.41
N ASN A 145 7.66 2.01 -8.03
CA ASN A 145 7.64 2.18 -9.49
C ASN A 145 8.82 3.05 -9.99
N ILE A 146 9.18 4.11 -9.27
CA ILE A 146 10.37 4.92 -9.59
C ILE A 146 11.63 4.05 -9.56
N LEU A 147 11.74 3.18 -8.57
CA LEU A 147 12.92 2.34 -8.35
C LEU A 147 12.91 1.04 -9.15
N GLY A 148 11.82 0.75 -9.87
CA GLY A 148 11.69 -0.50 -10.62
C GLY A 148 11.61 -1.74 -9.74
N ILE A 149 11.12 -1.60 -8.51
CA ILE A 149 10.98 -2.71 -7.57
C ILE A 149 9.66 -3.43 -7.84
N SER A 150 9.74 -4.73 -8.11
CA SER A 150 8.57 -5.60 -8.23
C SER A 150 8.08 -5.99 -6.85
N VAL A 151 6.79 -5.74 -6.59
CA VAL A 151 6.12 -6.15 -5.36
C VAL A 151 5.50 -7.54 -5.57
N VAL A 152 5.43 -8.34 -4.50
CA VAL A 152 4.76 -9.66 -4.53
C VAL A 152 3.30 -9.48 -4.97
N ASP A 153 2.88 -10.28 -5.94
CA ASP A 153 1.50 -10.31 -6.41
C ASP A 153 0.64 -11.17 -5.49
N LEU A 154 -0.12 -10.53 -4.61
CA LEU A 154 -1.06 -11.20 -3.71
C LEU A 154 -2.25 -11.84 -4.45
N GLY A 155 -2.46 -11.49 -5.71
CA GLY A 155 -3.47 -12.10 -6.56
C GLY A 155 -3.05 -13.44 -7.17
N ASN A 156 -1.81 -13.87 -6.97
CA ASN A 156 -1.24 -15.07 -7.60
C ASN A 156 -0.52 -15.98 -6.60
N LEU A 157 -1.02 -16.07 -5.39
CA LEU A 157 -0.49 -16.98 -4.36
C LEU A 157 -0.97 -18.42 -4.58
N PRO A 158 -0.22 -19.41 -4.06
CA PRO A 158 -0.68 -20.81 -4.09
C PRO A 158 -2.04 -21.01 -3.41
N ALA A 159 -2.76 -22.04 -3.79
CA ALA A 159 -4.00 -22.44 -3.13
C ALA A 159 -3.77 -22.75 -1.64
N ASN A 160 -4.79 -22.56 -0.82
CA ASN A 160 -4.77 -22.80 0.62
C ASN A 160 -3.67 -22.01 1.35
N THR A 161 -3.53 -20.75 1.03
CA THR A 161 -2.56 -19.86 1.67
C THR A 161 -3.22 -19.05 2.79
N VAL A 162 -2.52 -18.95 3.91
CA VAL A 162 -2.81 -17.99 4.99
C VAL A 162 -1.72 -16.93 5.00
N ILE A 163 -2.10 -15.68 4.82
CA ILE A 163 -1.15 -14.56 4.79
C ILE A 163 -0.83 -14.13 6.22
N LEU A 164 0.45 -14.03 6.53
CA LEU A 164 0.96 -13.42 7.76
C LEU A 164 1.70 -12.16 7.38
N ALA A 165 1.23 -11.01 7.84
CA ALA A 165 1.79 -9.71 7.52
C ALA A 165 1.87 -8.82 8.75
N ARG A 166 2.71 -7.80 8.70
CA ARG A 166 2.68 -6.76 9.73
C ARG A 166 1.39 -5.94 9.62
N ASP A 167 1.07 -5.51 8.43
CA ASP A 167 -0.15 -4.77 8.10
C ASP A 167 -0.52 -5.04 6.64
N LEU A 168 -1.76 -4.79 6.30
CA LEU A 168 -2.29 -4.90 4.94
C LEU A 168 -2.99 -3.60 4.55
N THR A 169 -2.56 -3.04 3.43
CA THR A 169 -3.16 -1.82 2.87
C THR A 169 -4.44 -2.14 2.10
N PRO A 170 -5.27 -1.13 1.78
CA PRO A 170 -6.41 -1.33 0.90
C PRO A 170 -6.04 -1.97 -0.44
N SER A 171 -4.94 -1.54 -1.05
CA SER A 171 -4.48 -2.11 -2.30
C SER A 171 -3.99 -3.56 -2.16
N ASP A 172 -3.40 -3.93 -1.04
CA ASP A 172 -3.02 -5.31 -0.73
C ASP A 172 -4.25 -6.22 -0.70
N THR A 173 -5.27 -5.84 0.08
CA THR A 173 -6.50 -6.65 0.22
C THR A 173 -7.28 -6.74 -1.09
N ALA A 174 -7.32 -5.67 -1.88
CA ALA A 174 -8.00 -5.65 -3.16
C ALA A 174 -7.37 -6.58 -4.21
N GLN A 175 -6.09 -6.86 -4.09
CA GLN A 175 -5.37 -7.74 -5.01
C GLN A 175 -5.47 -9.22 -4.67
N MET A 176 -5.90 -9.56 -3.45
CA MET A 176 -5.98 -10.96 -3.01
C MET A 176 -6.97 -11.76 -3.86
N ASP A 177 -6.54 -12.96 -4.26
CA ASP A 177 -7.43 -13.97 -4.83
C ASP A 177 -7.98 -14.85 -3.70
N LEU A 178 -9.26 -14.70 -3.40
CA LEU A 178 -9.91 -15.39 -2.30
C LEU A 178 -10.12 -16.90 -2.56
N ASP A 179 -9.95 -17.35 -3.81
CA ASP A 179 -9.92 -18.78 -4.10
C ASP A 179 -8.65 -19.42 -3.53
N ASN A 180 -7.58 -18.65 -3.39
CA ASN A 180 -6.28 -19.10 -2.90
C ASN A 180 -5.99 -18.68 -1.47
N VAL A 181 -6.44 -17.49 -1.05
CA VAL A 181 -6.21 -16.96 0.30
C VAL A 181 -7.36 -17.36 1.22
N GLN A 182 -7.07 -18.20 2.19
CA GLN A 182 -8.07 -18.73 3.13
C GLN A 182 -8.26 -17.84 4.36
N GLY A 183 -7.29 -17.04 4.67
CA GLY A 183 -7.32 -16.14 5.81
C GLY A 183 -6.04 -15.33 5.92
N PHE A 184 -6.02 -14.38 6.85
CA PHE A 184 -4.80 -13.62 7.13
C PHE A 184 -4.70 -13.19 8.58
N VAL A 185 -3.47 -12.99 9.01
CA VAL A 185 -3.12 -12.49 10.34
C VAL A 185 -2.23 -11.27 10.18
N THR A 186 -2.55 -10.19 10.87
CA THR A 186 -1.73 -8.99 10.91
C THR A 186 -1.17 -8.75 12.30
N GLU A 187 0.03 -8.23 12.38
CA GLU A 187 0.68 -7.87 13.64
C GLU A 187 0.02 -6.63 14.27
N ILE A 188 -0.36 -5.66 13.44
CA ILE A 188 -1.01 -4.42 13.86
C ILE A 188 -2.44 -4.33 13.31
N GLY A 189 -3.24 -3.48 13.92
CA GLY A 189 -4.63 -3.28 13.57
C GLY A 189 -5.58 -3.94 14.58
N GLY A 190 -6.84 -3.68 14.41
CA GLY A 190 -7.92 -4.21 15.24
C GLY A 190 -9.20 -4.35 14.43
N LYS A 191 -10.33 -4.54 15.11
CA LYS A 191 -11.65 -4.74 14.46
C LYS A 191 -12.08 -3.58 13.55
N THR A 192 -11.57 -2.38 13.79
CA THR A 192 -11.87 -1.17 13.02
C THR A 192 -10.84 -0.91 11.92
N ALA A 193 -9.76 -1.68 11.82
CA ALA A 193 -8.78 -1.56 10.75
C ALA A 193 -9.43 -1.85 9.39
N HIS A 194 -8.93 -1.20 8.35
CA HIS A 194 -9.44 -1.37 6.98
C HIS A 194 -9.41 -2.85 6.55
N SER A 195 -8.30 -3.54 6.81
CA SER A 195 -8.14 -4.97 6.49
C SER A 195 -9.19 -5.84 7.20
N ALA A 196 -9.52 -5.54 8.44
CA ALA A 196 -10.56 -6.25 9.20
C ALA A 196 -11.95 -6.02 8.61
N ILE A 197 -12.26 -4.79 8.23
CA ILE A 197 -13.53 -4.42 7.60
C ILE A 197 -13.67 -5.15 6.26
N MET A 198 -12.62 -5.17 5.46
CA MET A 198 -12.60 -5.88 4.18
C MET A 198 -12.73 -7.40 4.36
N ALA A 199 -12.04 -7.97 5.35
CA ALA A 199 -12.14 -9.39 5.66
C ALA A 199 -13.58 -9.80 6.00
N ARG A 200 -14.26 -9.03 6.84
CA ARG A 200 -15.67 -9.29 7.16
C ARG A 200 -16.57 -9.17 5.93
N SER A 201 -16.35 -8.19 5.07
CA SER A 201 -17.11 -8.02 3.82
C SER A 201 -16.91 -9.18 2.85
N LEU A 202 -15.72 -9.78 2.85
CA LEU A 202 -15.35 -10.90 1.98
C LEU A 202 -15.56 -12.27 2.64
N GLU A 203 -16.01 -12.30 3.89
CA GLU A 203 -16.19 -13.52 4.69
C GLU A 203 -14.88 -14.34 4.82
N VAL A 204 -13.75 -13.64 4.97
CA VAL A 204 -12.43 -14.25 5.18
C VAL A 204 -12.00 -14.05 6.63
N PRO A 205 -11.64 -15.14 7.35
CA PRO A 205 -11.11 -15.04 8.70
C PRO A 205 -9.75 -14.39 8.77
#